data_3a751827d63d524781166417d913ca66
#
_entry.id   3a751827d63d524781166417d913ca66
#
_cell.length_a   1.000
_cell.length_b   1.000
_cell.length_c   1.000
_cell.angle_alpha   90.00
_cell.angle_beta   90.00
_cell.angle_gamma   90.00
#
_symmetry.space_group_name_H-M   'P 1'
#
loop_
_entity.id
_entity.type
_entity.pdbx_description
1 polymer ?
#
loop_
_entity_poly.entity_id
_entity_poly.type
_entity_poly.pdbx_seq_one_letter_code
_entity_poly.pdbx_strand_id
1 'polypeptide(L)'
;MASFFDLGPQGYDSVQMFKCLLLQSWHSLSDPSLEQSLRVRLDFLQFTGFSVGDKLPDETTFCRFRNKLIESGKFEKLFNEINRQLEGHGLKIKNADVAIVDATIISANARPRKVIEANEEDNSSTTYSADADAKWLKKGKNYYFGYRGFARSDAEGFIDKTHVKPANSSETKELDKMTDDLPEGIRVQA
;
A
#
# COMPACT_ATOMS: atom_id res chain seq x y z
N MET A 1 18.33 3.99 -21.26
CA MET A 1 17.33 3.71 -20.18
C MET A 1 17.28 4.95 -19.30
N ALA A 2 16.25 5.79 -19.43
CA ALA A 2 16.07 6.91 -18.52
C ALA A 2 15.85 6.37 -17.11
N SER A 3 16.64 6.85 -16.14
CA SER A 3 16.52 6.51 -14.73
C SER A 3 15.07 6.73 -14.27
N PHE A 4 14.40 5.68 -13.84
CA PHE A 4 13.01 5.71 -13.38
C PHE A 4 12.84 6.63 -12.14
N PHE A 5 13.95 7.07 -11.56
CA PHE A 5 14.02 7.83 -10.32
C PHE A 5 15.13 8.87 -10.35
N ASP A 6 14.92 9.97 -11.06
CA ASP A 6 15.79 11.13 -10.92
C ASP A 6 15.38 11.90 -9.65
N LEU A 7 16.00 11.54 -8.52
CA LEU A 7 15.67 12.04 -7.18
C LEU A 7 16.67 13.10 -6.68
N GLY A 8 17.26 13.85 -7.59
CA GLY A 8 18.12 15.00 -7.29
C GLY A 8 19.58 14.63 -6.92
N PRO A 9 20.48 15.60 -6.87
CA PRO A 9 21.88 15.37 -6.63
C PRO A 9 22.12 14.82 -5.22
N GLN A 10 22.79 13.67 -5.11
CA GLN A 10 23.20 12.97 -3.90
C GLN A 10 22.14 12.18 -3.11
N GLY A 11 21.08 11.71 -3.76
CA GLY A 11 20.17 10.73 -3.17
C GLY A 11 20.74 9.31 -3.23
N TYR A 12 20.28 8.44 -2.31
CA TYR A 12 20.52 7.00 -2.41
C TYR A 12 19.95 6.45 -3.72
N ASP A 13 20.55 5.38 -4.24
CA ASP A 13 19.99 4.67 -5.39
C ASP A 13 18.57 4.21 -5.12
N SER A 14 17.68 4.46 -6.07
CA SER A 14 16.24 4.22 -5.88
C SER A 14 15.89 2.74 -5.80
N VAL A 15 16.68 1.88 -6.45
CA VAL A 15 16.50 0.42 -6.38
C VAL A 15 16.90 -0.07 -5.00
N GLN A 16 18.02 0.43 -4.45
CA GLN A 16 18.42 0.13 -3.08
C GLN A 16 17.36 0.57 -2.07
N MET A 17 16.84 1.79 -2.21
CA MET A 17 15.79 2.32 -1.35
C MET A 17 14.49 1.49 -1.45
N PHE A 18 14.10 1.09 -2.65
CA PHE A 18 12.93 0.23 -2.84
C PHE A 18 13.12 -1.15 -2.20
N LYS A 19 14.30 -1.76 -2.34
CA LYS A 19 14.65 -3.01 -1.65
C LYS A 19 14.58 -2.87 -0.12
N CYS A 20 14.97 -1.72 0.44
CA CYS A 20 14.77 -1.43 1.86
C CYS A 20 13.29 -1.46 2.25
N LEU A 21 12.40 -0.85 1.46
CA LEU A 21 10.95 -0.90 1.72
C LEU A 21 10.38 -2.32 1.61
N LEU A 22 10.91 -3.17 0.71
CA LEU A 22 10.53 -4.59 0.66
C LEU A 22 10.92 -5.33 1.94
N LEU A 23 12.17 -5.15 2.43
CA LEU A 23 12.60 -5.73 3.71
C LEU A 23 11.74 -5.24 4.87
N GLN A 24 11.41 -3.95 4.88
CA GLN A 24 10.53 -3.35 5.88
C GLN A 24 9.17 -4.07 5.92
N SER A 25 8.56 -4.28 4.76
CA SER A 25 7.28 -4.96 4.62
C SER A 25 7.36 -6.44 5.02
N TRP A 26 8.35 -7.18 4.50
CA TRP A 26 8.49 -8.62 4.76
C TRP A 26 8.77 -8.94 6.23
N HIS A 27 9.49 -8.06 6.92
CA HIS A 27 9.85 -8.25 8.33
C HIS A 27 9.01 -7.41 9.30
N SER A 28 7.98 -6.70 8.82
CA SER A 28 7.08 -5.84 9.62
C SER A 28 7.85 -4.83 10.48
N LEU A 29 8.88 -4.19 9.90
CA LEU A 29 9.76 -3.25 10.60
C LEU A 29 9.20 -1.84 10.56
N SER A 30 9.36 -1.09 11.65
CA SER A 30 9.23 0.36 11.65
C SER A 30 10.43 1.03 10.95
N ASP A 31 10.33 2.32 10.59
CA ASP A 31 11.44 3.05 9.96
C ASP A 31 12.70 3.03 10.83
N PRO A 32 12.65 3.30 12.17
CA PRO A 32 13.81 3.15 13.04
C PRO A 32 14.36 1.72 13.11
N SER A 33 13.46 0.71 13.12
CA SER A 33 13.87 -0.69 13.17
C SER A 33 14.56 -1.13 11.89
N LEU A 34 14.13 -0.63 10.73
CA LEU A 34 14.77 -0.87 9.44
C LEU A 34 16.18 -0.25 9.41
N GLU A 35 16.32 1.01 9.84
CA GLU A 35 17.62 1.67 9.95
C GLU A 35 18.57 0.86 10.83
N GLN A 36 18.13 0.46 12.01
CA GLN A 36 18.95 -0.36 12.92
C GLN A 36 19.30 -1.72 12.30
N SER A 37 18.35 -2.37 11.63
CA SER A 37 18.58 -3.66 10.98
C SER A 37 19.62 -3.57 9.88
N LEU A 38 19.60 -2.53 9.06
CA LEU A 38 20.61 -2.29 8.04
C LEU A 38 22.02 -2.11 8.62
N ARG A 39 22.13 -1.56 9.84
CA ARG A 39 23.44 -1.36 10.50
C ARG A 39 24.07 -2.65 11.03
N VAL A 40 23.25 -3.66 11.37
CA VAL A 40 23.71 -4.87 12.08
C VAL A 40 23.54 -6.16 11.28
N ARG A 41 22.74 -6.18 10.21
CA ARG A 41 22.40 -7.38 9.44
C ARG A 41 23.10 -7.39 8.08
N LEU A 42 24.06 -8.28 7.91
CA LEU A 42 24.80 -8.47 6.65
C LEU A 42 23.90 -8.96 5.51
N ASP A 43 22.89 -9.80 5.79
CA ASP A 43 21.92 -10.27 4.80
C ASP A 43 21.07 -9.12 4.23
N PHE A 44 20.74 -8.12 5.05
CA PHE A 44 20.05 -6.92 4.60
C PHE A 44 20.92 -6.05 3.70
N LEU A 45 22.20 -5.85 4.08
CA LEU A 45 23.16 -5.13 3.25
C LEU A 45 23.34 -5.81 1.90
N GLN A 46 23.55 -7.13 1.89
CA GLN A 46 23.68 -7.90 0.66
C GLN A 46 22.45 -7.81 -0.25
N PHE A 47 21.25 -7.95 0.31
CA PHE A 47 20.00 -7.86 -0.45
C PHE A 47 19.81 -6.47 -1.06
N THR A 48 20.03 -5.42 -0.28
CA THR A 48 19.84 -4.04 -0.73
C THR A 48 20.95 -3.57 -1.66
N GLY A 49 22.15 -4.15 -1.58
CA GLY A 49 23.32 -3.77 -2.35
C GLY A 49 24.14 -2.66 -1.69
N PHE A 50 23.95 -2.40 -0.39
CA PHE A 50 24.86 -1.56 0.39
C PHE A 50 26.08 -2.37 0.83
N SER A 51 27.21 -1.69 0.89
CA SER A 51 28.47 -2.27 1.39
C SER A 51 28.68 -1.92 2.86
N VAL A 52 29.48 -2.73 3.54
CA VAL A 52 29.94 -2.42 4.90
C VAL A 52 30.77 -1.13 4.85
N GLY A 53 30.35 -0.12 5.61
CA GLY A 53 30.99 1.20 5.61
C GLY A 53 30.31 2.25 4.74
N ASP A 54 29.34 1.89 3.91
CA ASP A 54 28.51 2.86 3.21
C ASP A 54 27.72 3.72 4.19
N LYS A 55 27.42 4.96 3.77
CA LYS A 55 26.44 5.77 4.48
C LYS A 55 25.05 5.18 4.25
N LEU A 56 24.44 4.68 5.31
CA LEU A 56 23.10 4.07 5.26
C LEU A 56 22.00 5.12 5.39
N PRO A 57 20.84 4.90 4.77
CA PRO A 57 19.67 5.77 4.94
C PRO A 57 19.16 5.74 6.39
N ASP A 58 18.74 6.89 6.89
CA ASP A 58 18.08 7.03 8.18
C ASP A 58 16.55 6.86 8.07
N GLU A 59 15.86 6.79 9.21
CA GLU A 59 14.41 6.65 9.30
C GLU A 59 13.66 7.75 8.51
N THR A 60 14.16 8.98 8.53
CA THR A 60 13.52 10.11 7.85
C THR A 60 13.68 10.02 6.34
N THR A 61 14.77 9.43 5.88
CA THR A 61 15.02 9.16 4.46
C THR A 61 14.04 8.14 3.90
N PHE A 62 13.74 7.05 4.64
CA PHE A 62 12.71 6.08 4.23
C PHE A 62 11.33 6.71 4.15
N CYS A 63 10.95 7.50 5.15
CA CYS A 63 9.67 8.21 5.16
C CYS A 63 9.55 9.15 3.95
N ARG A 64 10.55 9.97 3.66
CA ARG A 64 10.57 10.89 2.51
C ARG A 64 10.51 10.16 1.18
N PHE A 65 11.25 9.06 1.05
CA PHE A 65 11.25 8.25 -0.17
C PHE A 65 9.86 7.64 -0.44
N ARG A 66 9.21 7.09 0.58
CA ARG A 66 7.87 6.52 0.51
C ARG A 66 6.84 7.59 0.10
N ASN A 67 6.86 8.75 0.76
CA ASN A 67 5.97 9.85 0.43
C ASN A 67 6.16 10.31 -1.03
N LYS A 68 7.39 10.42 -1.50
CA LYS A 68 7.68 10.79 -2.88
C LYS A 68 7.20 9.75 -3.90
N LEU A 69 7.27 8.45 -3.57
CA LEU A 69 6.69 7.39 -4.41
C LEU A 69 5.16 7.53 -4.49
N ILE A 70 4.50 7.82 -3.36
CA ILE A 70 3.04 8.02 -3.28
C ILE A 70 2.64 9.25 -4.11
N GLU A 71 3.24 10.41 -3.83
CA GLU A 71 2.95 11.68 -4.50
C GLU A 71 3.16 11.61 -6.02
N SER A 72 4.16 10.86 -6.46
CA SER A 72 4.46 10.68 -7.89
C SER A 72 3.60 9.62 -8.60
N GLY A 73 2.69 8.92 -7.90
CA GLY A 73 1.89 7.81 -8.44
C GLY A 73 2.71 6.62 -8.95
N LYS A 74 3.96 6.48 -8.49
CA LYS A 74 4.87 5.44 -8.97
C LYS A 74 4.63 4.07 -8.30
N PHE A 75 3.92 4.02 -7.18
CA PHE A 75 3.59 2.75 -6.54
C PHE A 75 2.79 1.83 -7.45
N GLU A 76 1.76 2.35 -8.09
CA GLU A 76 0.94 1.58 -9.02
C GLU A 76 1.74 1.09 -10.23
N LYS A 77 2.62 1.95 -10.78
CA LYS A 77 3.51 1.57 -11.88
C LYS A 77 4.48 0.46 -11.49
N LEU A 78 5.04 0.53 -10.28
CA LEU A 78 5.92 -0.50 -9.72
C LEU A 78 5.16 -1.81 -9.52
N PHE A 79 3.97 -1.76 -8.97
CA PHE A 79 3.12 -2.92 -8.76
C PHE A 79 2.80 -3.62 -10.09
N ASN A 80 2.40 -2.87 -11.11
CA ASN A 80 2.12 -3.39 -12.42
C ASN A 80 3.37 -3.99 -13.10
N GLU A 81 4.54 -3.35 -12.93
CA GLU A 81 5.79 -3.87 -13.48
C GLU A 81 6.22 -5.18 -12.79
N ILE A 82 6.06 -5.29 -11.46
CA ILE A 82 6.32 -6.53 -10.74
C ILE A 82 5.41 -7.65 -11.26
N ASN A 83 4.10 -7.40 -11.38
CA ASN A 83 3.15 -8.36 -11.92
C ASN A 83 3.54 -8.81 -13.33
N ARG A 84 3.91 -7.87 -14.20
CA ARG A 84 4.37 -8.17 -15.56
C ARG A 84 5.62 -9.07 -15.56
N GLN A 85 6.56 -8.84 -14.66
CA GLN A 85 7.75 -9.69 -14.54
C GLN A 85 7.42 -11.08 -14.02
N LEU A 86 6.53 -11.20 -13.03
CA LEU A 86 6.06 -12.48 -12.52
C LEU A 86 5.39 -13.30 -13.63
N GLU A 87 4.55 -12.68 -14.45
CA GLU A 87 3.96 -13.30 -15.65
C GLU A 87 5.03 -13.74 -16.65
N GLY A 88 6.01 -12.86 -16.92
CA GLY A 88 7.11 -13.14 -17.85
C GLY A 88 8.00 -14.29 -17.42
N HIS A 89 8.12 -14.55 -16.13
CA HIS A 89 8.83 -15.68 -15.56
C HIS A 89 7.97 -16.93 -15.35
N GLY A 90 6.69 -16.89 -15.75
CA GLY A 90 5.76 -18.00 -15.58
C GLY A 90 5.38 -18.29 -14.12
N LEU A 91 5.64 -17.36 -13.22
CA LEU A 91 5.30 -17.48 -11.79
C LEU A 91 3.84 -17.09 -11.52
N LYS A 92 3.23 -16.30 -12.41
CA LYS A 92 1.83 -15.89 -12.35
C LYS A 92 1.12 -16.27 -13.64
N ILE A 93 -0.07 -16.83 -13.53
CA ILE A 93 -0.90 -17.25 -14.68
C ILE A 93 -1.66 -16.01 -15.18
N LYS A 94 -1.48 -15.70 -16.46
CA LYS A 94 -2.03 -14.49 -17.09
C LYS A 94 -3.57 -14.47 -17.16
N ASN A 95 -4.21 -15.63 -17.17
CA ASN A 95 -5.67 -15.79 -17.18
C ASN A 95 -6.03 -16.90 -16.18
N ALA A 96 -6.04 -16.56 -14.90
CA ALA A 96 -6.48 -17.49 -13.88
C ALA A 96 -7.98 -17.76 -14.03
N ASP A 97 -8.39 -19.03 -13.92
CA ASP A 97 -9.81 -19.43 -13.99
C ASP A 97 -10.63 -18.94 -12.77
N VAL A 98 -9.94 -18.43 -11.76
CA VAL A 98 -10.53 -17.97 -10.49
C VAL A 98 -9.92 -16.62 -10.08
N ALA A 99 -10.78 -15.69 -9.73
CA ALA A 99 -10.42 -14.44 -9.07
C ALA A 99 -11.00 -14.45 -7.66
N ILE A 100 -10.13 -14.25 -6.68
CA ILE A 100 -10.51 -14.15 -5.26
C ILE A 100 -10.43 -12.67 -4.86
N VAL A 101 -11.54 -12.12 -4.36
CA VAL A 101 -11.59 -10.74 -3.86
C VAL A 101 -11.80 -10.77 -2.37
N ASP A 102 -10.90 -10.15 -1.62
CA ASP A 102 -11.01 -10.02 -0.17
C ASP A 102 -10.96 -8.54 0.25
N ALA A 103 -11.65 -8.25 1.35
CA ALA A 103 -11.72 -6.92 1.91
C ALA A 103 -11.22 -6.91 3.36
N THR A 104 -10.18 -6.12 3.62
CA THR A 104 -9.63 -5.96 4.95
C THR A 104 -9.88 -4.55 5.50
N ILE A 105 -10.01 -4.43 6.83
CA ILE A 105 -10.17 -3.15 7.52
C ILE A 105 -8.78 -2.63 7.88
N ILE A 106 -8.47 -1.40 7.44
CA ILE A 106 -7.25 -0.69 7.78
C ILE A 106 -7.62 0.43 8.75
N SER A 107 -7.21 0.30 10.01
CA SER A 107 -7.46 1.34 11.01
C SER A 107 -6.60 2.56 10.75
N ALA A 108 -7.20 3.75 10.78
CA ALA A 108 -6.45 5.00 10.74
C ALA A 108 -5.64 5.15 12.04
N ASN A 109 -4.38 5.56 11.91
CA ASN A 109 -3.50 5.79 13.07
C ASN A 109 -3.88 7.07 13.85
N ALA A 110 -4.62 7.96 13.21
CA ALA A 110 -5.12 9.19 13.81
C ALA A 110 -6.31 8.93 14.73
N ARG A 111 -6.29 9.49 15.95
CA ARG A 111 -7.47 9.47 16.82
C ARG A 111 -8.49 10.46 16.30
N PRO A 112 -9.72 10.03 15.94
CA PRO A 112 -10.73 10.92 15.44
C PRO A 112 -11.16 11.89 16.54
N ARG A 113 -10.99 13.19 16.30
CA ARG A 113 -11.58 14.25 17.13
C ARG A 113 -12.80 14.76 16.39
N LYS A 114 -13.95 14.72 17.08
CA LYS A 114 -15.18 15.28 16.55
C LYS A 114 -15.06 16.81 16.58
N VAL A 115 -15.07 17.43 15.41
CA VAL A 115 -15.20 18.88 15.24
C VAL A 115 -16.66 19.12 14.82
N ILE A 116 -17.40 19.85 15.63
CA ILE A 116 -18.76 20.29 15.32
C ILE A 116 -18.63 21.71 14.79
N GLU A 117 -18.76 21.90 13.50
CA GLU A 117 -18.95 23.22 12.92
C GLU A 117 -20.43 23.59 13.07
N ALA A 118 -20.72 24.49 14.00
CA ALA A 118 -22.04 25.06 14.15
C ALA A 118 -22.22 26.14 13.06
N ASN A 119 -22.88 25.78 11.96
CA ASN A 119 -23.41 26.76 11.03
C ASN A 119 -24.81 27.19 11.53
N GLU A 120 -25.10 28.49 11.44
CA GLU A 120 -26.35 29.11 11.91
C GLU A 120 -27.60 28.61 11.19
N GLU A 121 -27.48 27.77 10.16
CA GLU A 121 -28.56 27.09 9.46
C GLU A 121 -28.43 25.59 9.64
N ASP A 122 -29.03 25.03 10.65
CA ASP A 122 -29.43 23.64 11.01
C ASP A 122 -28.84 22.43 10.24
N ASN A 123 -27.71 22.57 9.60
CA ASN A 123 -26.94 21.52 8.94
C ASN A 123 -25.57 21.33 9.62
N SER A 124 -25.57 20.69 10.79
CA SER A 124 -24.33 20.33 11.47
C SER A 124 -23.59 19.24 10.68
N SER A 125 -22.55 19.63 9.93
CA SER A 125 -21.61 18.65 9.37
C SER A 125 -20.62 18.23 10.44
N THR A 126 -20.50 16.92 10.67
CA THR A 126 -19.48 16.38 11.57
C THR A 126 -18.24 16.04 10.75
N THR A 127 -17.17 16.79 10.95
CA THR A 127 -15.84 16.49 10.37
C THR A 127 -14.88 15.96 11.42
N TYR A 128 -13.89 15.20 11.00
CA TYR A 128 -12.84 14.67 11.88
C TYR A 128 -11.50 15.33 11.54
N SER A 129 -10.89 15.99 12.53
CA SER A 129 -9.75 16.89 12.32
C SER A 129 -8.43 16.23 11.95
N ALA A 130 -8.32 14.90 12.01
CA ALA A 130 -7.03 14.22 11.89
C ALA A 130 -6.88 13.40 10.59
N ASP A 131 -7.98 12.94 10.01
CA ASP A 131 -7.99 12.19 8.75
C ASP A 131 -9.39 12.36 8.14
N ALA A 132 -9.55 13.33 7.25
CA ALA A 132 -10.84 13.71 6.67
C ALA A 132 -11.42 12.61 5.77
N ASP A 133 -10.57 11.77 5.20
CA ASP A 133 -10.96 10.71 4.27
C ASP A 133 -11.35 9.41 4.99
N ALA A 134 -10.83 9.19 6.21
CA ALA A 134 -11.21 8.05 7.03
C ALA A 134 -12.66 8.17 7.52
N LYS A 135 -13.38 7.04 7.57
CA LYS A 135 -14.78 6.98 8.02
C LYS A 135 -14.98 5.86 9.04
N TRP A 136 -16.07 5.98 9.80
CA TRP A 136 -16.47 4.96 10.75
C TRP A 136 -17.20 3.80 10.07
N LEU A 137 -16.83 2.58 10.44
CA LEU A 137 -17.50 1.34 10.09
C LEU A 137 -17.91 0.61 11.36
N LYS A 138 -19.14 0.12 11.42
CA LYS A 138 -19.61 -0.82 12.41
C LYS A 138 -19.58 -2.23 11.82
N LYS A 139 -18.81 -3.15 12.43
CA LYS A 139 -18.80 -4.57 12.06
C LYS A 139 -19.13 -5.40 13.32
N GLY A 140 -20.32 -5.96 13.35
CA GLY A 140 -20.85 -6.63 14.55
C GLY A 140 -21.01 -5.66 15.73
N LYS A 141 -20.33 -5.94 16.85
CA LYS A 141 -20.31 -5.08 18.04
C LYS A 141 -19.20 -4.03 18.06
N ASN A 142 -18.26 -4.09 17.09
CA ASN A 142 -17.06 -3.25 17.07
C ASN A 142 -17.20 -2.09 16.07
N TYR A 143 -16.55 -0.97 16.40
CA TYR A 143 -16.46 0.21 15.57
C TYR A 143 -15.00 0.40 15.15
N TYR A 144 -14.78 0.65 13.87
CA TYR A 144 -13.48 0.89 13.26
C TYR A 144 -13.49 2.25 12.57
N PHE A 145 -12.45 3.05 12.79
CA PHE A 145 -12.24 4.30 12.07
C PHE A 145 -11.07 4.14 11.13
N GLY A 146 -11.28 4.36 9.84
CA GLY A 146 -10.22 4.18 8.86
C GLY A 146 -10.73 3.90 7.46
N TYR A 147 -10.11 2.89 6.85
CA TYR A 147 -10.29 2.52 5.47
C TYR A 147 -10.64 1.04 5.32
N ARG A 148 -11.10 0.70 4.14
CA ARG A 148 -11.27 -0.67 3.69
C ARG A 148 -10.36 -0.87 2.47
N GLY A 149 -9.44 -1.81 2.56
CA GLY A 149 -8.59 -2.25 1.47
C GLY A 149 -9.21 -3.46 0.79
N PHE A 150 -9.30 -3.42 -0.52
CA PHE A 150 -9.72 -4.53 -1.36
C PHE A 150 -8.52 -5.05 -2.11
N ALA A 151 -8.34 -6.35 -2.16
CA ALA A 151 -7.32 -7.02 -2.95
C ALA A 151 -7.96 -8.13 -3.78
N ARG A 152 -7.56 -8.20 -5.06
CA ARG A 152 -7.90 -9.32 -5.93
C ARG A 152 -6.65 -10.16 -6.17
N SER A 153 -6.79 -11.46 -6.00
CA SER A 153 -5.72 -12.41 -6.27
C SER A 153 -6.21 -13.55 -7.16
N ASP A 154 -5.27 -14.24 -7.78
CA ASP A 154 -5.52 -15.55 -8.41
C ASP A 154 -5.57 -16.68 -7.36
N ALA A 155 -5.74 -17.92 -7.83
CA ALA A 155 -5.82 -19.10 -6.98
C ALA A 155 -4.49 -19.41 -6.27
N GLU A 156 -3.37 -18.97 -6.80
CA GLU A 156 -2.02 -19.09 -6.23
C GLU A 156 -1.71 -18.00 -5.21
N GLY A 157 -2.59 -16.99 -5.08
CA GLY A 157 -2.44 -15.89 -4.12
C GLY A 157 -1.66 -14.69 -4.65
N PHE A 158 -1.37 -14.61 -5.95
CA PHE A 158 -0.74 -13.42 -6.53
C PHE A 158 -1.75 -12.29 -6.71
N ILE A 159 -1.49 -11.16 -6.06
CA ILE A 159 -2.36 -9.99 -6.12
C ILE A 159 -2.14 -9.26 -7.46
N ASP A 160 -3.22 -8.99 -8.18
CA ASP A 160 -3.19 -8.27 -9.46
C ASP A 160 -3.93 -6.93 -9.43
N LYS A 161 -4.86 -6.74 -8.51
CA LYS A 161 -5.58 -5.48 -8.35
C LYS A 161 -5.76 -5.13 -6.87
N THR A 162 -5.55 -3.88 -6.53
CA THR A 162 -5.79 -3.36 -5.18
C THR A 162 -6.59 -2.07 -5.24
N HIS A 163 -7.41 -1.84 -4.23
CA HIS A 163 -8.20 -0.63 -4.12
C HIS A 163 -8.44 -0.28 -2.66
N VAL A 164 -8.36 1.01 -2.30
CA VAL A 164 -8.59 1.49 -0.93
C VAL A 164 -9.68 2.54 -0.94
N LYS A 165 -10.63 2.41 -0.02
CA LYS A 165 -11.75 3.33 0.17
C LYS A 165 -11.97 3.63 1.65
N PRO A 166 -12.72 4.69 1.99
CA PRO A 166 -13.19 4.89 3.35
C PRO A 166 -13.91 3.65 3.88
N ALA A 167 -13.75 3.34 5.16
CA ALA A 167 -14.24 2.09 5.76
C ALA A 167 -15.75 1.84 5.58
N ASN A 168 -16.54 2.89 5.44
CA ASN A 168 -18.00 2.80 5.23
C ASN A 168 -18.43 2.54 3.78
N SER A 169 -17.49 2.34 2.86
CA SER A 169 -17.82 2.02 1.46
C SER A 169 -18.52 0.68 1.34
N SER A 170 -19.47 0.59 0.39
CA SER A 170 -20.24 -0.64 0.13
C SER A 170 -19.35 -1.70 -0.51
N GLU A 171 -19.28 -2.89 0.10
CA GLU A 171 -18.54 -4.03 -0.47
C GLU A 171 -19.03 -4.40 -1.87
N THR A 172 -20.33 -4.47 -2.08
CA THR A 172 -20.93 -4.84 -3.36
C THR A 172 -20.51 -3.91 -4.50
N LYS A 173 -20.55 -2.59 -4.25
CA LYS A 173 -20.17 -1.60 -5.28
C LYS A 173 -18.68 -1.64 -5.63
N GLU A 174 -17.84 -1.95 -4.64
CA GLU A 174 -16.40 -2.05 -4.86
C GLU A 174 -16.05 -3.41 -5.48
N LEU A 175 -16.80 -4.47 -5.21
CA LEU A 175 -16.65 -5.76 -5.88
C LEU A 175 -16.80 -5.61 -7.40
N ASP A 176 -17.82 -4.90 -7.87
CA ASP A 176 -18.03 -4.65 -9.29
C ASP A 176 -16.80 -4.00 -9.93
N LYS A 177 -16.18 -3.04 -9.27
CA LYS A 177 -14.95 -2.38 -9.76
C LYS A 177 -13.70 -3.28 -9.72
N MET A 178 -13.67 -4.24 -8.80
CA MET A 178 -12.57 -5.20 -8.71
C MET A 178 -12.65 -6.26 -9.82
N THR A 179 -13.81 -6.41 -10.43
CA THR A 179 -14.10 -7.47 -11.43
C THR A 179 -14.41 -6.95 -12.84
N ASP A 180 -14.50 -5.63 -13.03
CA ASP A 180 -14.91 -4.98 -14.29
C ASP A 180 -13.99 -5.26 -15.49
N ASP A 181 -12.73 -5.60 -15.24
CA ASP A 181 -11.69 -5.90 -16.23
C ASP A 181 -11.47 -7.41 -16.46
N LEU A 182 -12.24 -8.26 -15.75
CA LEU A 182 -12.08 -9.70 -15.88
C LEU A 182 -12.74 -10.22 -17.19
N PRO A 183 -12.08 -11.16 -17.90
CA PRO A 183 -12.70 -11.85 -19.03
C PRO A 183 -13.98 -12.61 -18.62
N GLU A 184 -14.90 -12.78 -19.59
CA GLU A 184 -16.09 -13.60 -19.36
C GLU A 184 -15.72 -15.05 -19.01
N GLY A 185 -16.43 -15.63 -18.04
CA GLY A 185 -16.25 -17.03 -17.64
C GLY A 185 -15.33 -17.25 -16.46
N ILE A 186 -14.67 -16.21 -15.94
CA ILE A 186 -13.86 -16.33 -14.71
C ILE A 186 -14.77 -16.46 -13.48
N ARG A 187 -14.48 -17.45 -12.64
CA ARG A 187 -15.18 -17.64 -11.36
C ARG A 187 -14.68 -16.61 -10.34
N VAL A 188 -15.57 -15.79 -9.81
CA VAL A 188 -15.28 -14.84 -8.74
C VAL A 188 -15.67 -15.44 -7.39
N GLN A 189 -14.77 -15.39 -6.42
CA GLN A 189 -15.00 -15.72 -5.02
C GLN A 189 -14.79 -14.44 -4.18
N ALA A 190 -15.74 -14.10 -3.29
CA ALA A 190 -15.71 -12.93 -2.44
C ALA A 190 -16.22 -13.27 -1.02
#